data_292bb37dce5897e1ac772b443ef38052
#
_entry.id   292bb37dce5897e1ac772b443ef38052
#
_cell.length_a   1.000
_cell.length_b   1.000
_cell.length_c   1.000
_cell.angle_alpha   90.00
_cell.angle_beta   90.00
_cell.angle_gamma   90.00
#
_symmetry.space_group_name_H-M   'P 1'
#
loop_
_entity.id
_entity.type
_entity.pdbx_description
1 polymer ?
#
loop_
_entity_poly.entity_id
_entity_poly.type
_entity_poly.pdbx_seq_one_letter_code
_entity_poly.pdbx_strand_id
1 'polypeptide(L)'
;AQESRGLGDVYKRQDMANEKRLAEFFHGNELLTAAHDISEGGLAVTAFEMAKRAGATADGAGLGLNLDLTAVHEDEFVAAFSESASRVLVATTADRADQVLARAGELGIPAAIVGETTETGALTLGGESVAISQLVSAWSATLPDLFDHAVGANSVVE
;
A
#
# COMPACT_ATOMS: atom_id res chain seq x y z
N ALA A 1 8.40 38.51 -12.12
CA ALA A 1 8.64 37.05 -12.14
C ALA A 1 7.46 36.35 -11.50
N GLN A 2 6.64 35.74 -12.32
CA GLN A 2 5.56 34.86 -11.85
C GLN A 2 6.23 33.58 -11.40
N GLU A 3 6.44 33.47 -10.11
CA GLU A 3 6.94 32.22 -9.54
C GLU A 3 5.98 31.11 -9.93
N SER A 4 6.46 30.15 -10.70
CA SER A 4 5.75 28.92 -10.98
C SER A 4 5.58 28.19 -9.66
N ARG A 5 4.44 28.34 -9.02
CA ARG A 5 3.97 27.46 -7.94
C ARG A 5 3.60 26.11 -8.57
N GLY A 6 4.60 25.45 -9.12
CA GLY A 6 4.46 24.15 -9.72
C GLY A 6 4.61 23.03 -8.70
N LEU A 7 4.49 21.82 -9.17
CA LEU A 7 4.61 20.54 -8.45
C LEU A 7 5.77 20.48 -7.43
N GLY A 8 6.85 21.27 -7.60
CA GLY A 8 7.93 21.36 -6.63
C GLY A 8 7.55 21.93 -5.26
N ASP A 9 6.42 22.63 -5.13
CA ASP A 9 5.96 23.19 -3.84
C ASP A 9 5.21 22.12 -2.99
N VAL A 10 4.67 21.11 -3.64
CA VAL A 10 4.01 19.96 -2.96
C VAL A 10 5.07 19.11 -2.26
N TYR A 11 6.21 18.87 -2.87
CA TYR A 11 7.33 18.11 -2.28
C TYR A 11 8.07 18.88 -1.18
N LYS A 12 7.99 20.21 -1.16
CA LYS A 12 8.63 21.05 -0.11
C LYS A 12 7.85 21.09 1.20
N ARG A 13 6.64 20.58 1.24
CA ARG A 13 5.79 20.54 2.46
C ARG A 13 5.87 19.23 3.22
N GLN A 14 6.87 18.41 2.98
CA GLN A 14 7.15 17.26 3.85
C GLN A 14 7.38 17.79 5.27
N ASP A 15 6.57 17.31 6.21
CA ASP A 15 6.78 17.58 7.63
C ASP A 15 8.00 16.76 8.11
N MET A 16 9.17 17.40 8.06
CA MET A 16 10.43 16.78 8.51
C MET A 16 10.37 16.28 9.95
N ALA A 17 9.52 16.86 10.78
CA ALA A 17 9.31 16.39 12.14
C ALA A 17 8.55 15.06 12.15
N ASN A 18 7.60 14.90 11.25
CA ASN A 18 6.88 13.64 11.06
C ASN A 18 7.78 12.53 10.52
N GLU A 19 8.60 12.84 9.51
CA GLU A 19 9.59 11.89 8.97
C GLU A 19 10.55 11.40 10.05
N LYS A 20 11.04 12.31 10.90
CA LYS A 20 11.90 11.93 12.02
C LYS A 20 11.20 11.01 13.01
N ARG A 21 9.93 11.29 13.35
CA ARG A 21 9.14 10.43 14.23
C ARG A 21 8.89 9.06 13.64
N LEU A 22 8.62 8.99 12.32
CA LEU A 22 8.50 7.70 11.61
C LEU A 22 9.81 6.92 11.63
N ALA A 23 10.95 7.56 11.37
CA ALA A 23 12.24 6.91 11.46
C ALA A 23 12.51 6.35 12.88
N GLU A 24 12.15 7.11 13.92
CA GLU A 24 12.25 6.65 15.31
C GLU A 24 11.26 5.51 15.61
N PHE A 25 10.06 5.53 15.04
CA PHE A 25 9.09 4.45 15.17
C PHE A 25 9.62 3.13 14.60
N PHE A 26 10.31 3.16 13.47
CA PHE A 26 10.88 1.96 12.85
C PHE A 26 12.18 1.50 13.51
N HIS A 27 12.90 2.39 14.18
CA HIS A 27 14.18 2.02 14.80
C HIS A 27 13.99 1.02 15.95
N GLY A 28 14.52 -0.20 15.76
CA GLY A 28 14.44 -1.26 16.78
C GLY A 28 13.03 -1.75 17.08
N ASN A 29 12.07 -1.55 16.17
CA ASN A 29 10.69 -1.96 16.37
C ASN A 29 10.47 -3.43 15.98
N GLU A 30 10.56 -4.32 16.95
CA GLU A 30 10.35 -5.77 16.79
C GLU A 30 8.86 -6.17 16.80
N LEU A 31 7.95 -5.21 16.95
CA LEU A 31 6.49 -5.48 16.94
C LEU A 31 5.95 -5.70 15.53
N LEU A 32 6.66 -5.19 14.51
CA LEU A 32 6.23 -5.22 13.12
C LEU A 32 6.70 -6.50 12.42
N THR A 33 5.84 -7.09 11.61
CA THR A 33 6.18 -8.22 10.73
C THR A 33 6.48 -7.77 9.30
N ALA A 34 5.90 -6.66 8.87
CA ALA A 34 6.16 -6.02 7.58
C ALA A 34 5.84 -4.52 7.63
N ALA A 35 6.42 -3.76 6.72
CA ALA A 35 6.12 -2.36 6.50
C ALA A 35 6.28 -2.01 5.01
N HIS A 36 5.45 -1.08 4.53
CA HIS A 36 5.50 -0.56 3.17
C HIS A 36 5.04 0.90 3.17
N ASP A 37 5.76 1.76 2.47
CA ASP A 37 5.33 3.14 2.25
C ASP A 37 4.08 3.19 1.36
N ILE A 38 3.20 4.14 1.63
CA ILE A 38 2.04 4.40 0.78
C ILE A 38 2.48 5.40 -0.28
N SER A 39 2.62 4.92 -1.51
CA SER A 39 3.07 5.70 -2.65
C SER A 39 2.07 5.62 -3.81
N GLU A 40 2.49 5.23 -5.01
CA GLU A 40 1.63 5.17 -6.20
C GLU A 40 0.43 4.24 -6.00
N GLY A 41 -0.77 4.74 -6.28
CA GLY A 41 -2.02 4.02 -6.13
C GLY A 41 -2.57 3.96 -4.70
N GLY A 42 -1.94 4.64 -3.75
CA GLY A 42 -2.43 4.81 -2.40
C GLY A 42 -2.45 3.54 -1.55
N LEU A 43 -3.27 3.55 -0.48
CA LEU A 43 -3.31 2.49 0.52
C LEU A 43 -3.80 1.14 -0.05
N ALA A 44 -4.79 1.17 -0.94
CA ALA A 44 -5.34 -0.07 -1.52
C ALA A 44 -4.29 -0.83 -2.34
N VAL A 45 -3.51 -0.13 -3.17
CA VAL A 45 -2.43 -0.75 -3.95
C VAL A 45 -1.31 -1.21 -3.04
N THR A 46 -0.90 -0.40 -2.06
CA THR A 46 0.10 -0.80 -1.06
C THR A 46 -0.29 -2.07 -0.31
N ALA A 47 -1.57 -2.19 0.11
CA ALA A 47 -2.07 -3.38 0.79
C ALA A 47 -2.01 -4.62 -0.13
N PHE A 48 -2.40 -4.46 -1.41
CA PHE A 48 -2.26 -5.52 -2.41
C PHE A 48 -0.80 -5.94 -2.60
N GLU A 49 0.13 -4.98 -2.71
CA GLU A 49 1.56 -5.28 -2.89
C GLU A 49 2.16 -6.03 -1.69
N MET A 50 1.75 -5.67 -0.47
CA MET A 50 2.13 -6.41 0.73
C MET A 50 1.61 -7.84 0.70
N ALA A 51 0.34 -8.06 0.33
CA ALA A 51 -0.24 -9.40 0.19
C ALA A 51 0.48 -10.23 -0.89
N LYS A 52 0.80 -9.61 -2.04
CA LYS A 52 1.57 -10.25 -3.12
C LYS A 52 2.96 -10.68 -2.65
N ARG A 53 3.67 -9.83 -1.90
CA ARG A 53 4.98 -10.17 -1.32
C ARG A 53 4.90 -11.27 -0.28
N ALA A 54 3.77 -11.38 0.45
CA ALA A 54 3.51 -12.45 1.39
C ALA A 54 3.15 -13.80 0.74
N GLY A 55 3.21 -13.91 -0.60
CA GLY A 55 3.05 -15.15 -1.35
C GLY A 55 1.72 -15.32 -2.07
N ALA A 56 0.93 -14.26 -2.21
CA ALA A 56 -0.25 -14.29 -3.07
C ALA A 56 0.15 -14.51 -4.55
N THR A 57 -0.45 -15.48 -5.21
CA THR A 57 -0.11 -15.91 -6.55
C THR A 57 -1.30 -15.83 -7.51
N ALA A 58 -1.04 -15.86 -8.82
CA ALA A 58 -2.08 -15.78 -9.85
C ALA A 58 -3.00 -17.01 -9.90
N ASP A 59 -2.61 -18.14 -9.32
CA ASP A 59 -3.43 -19.36 -9.20
C ASP A 59 -4.38 -19.37 -7.99
N GLY A 60 -4.44 -18.25 -7.25
CA GLY A 60 -5.41 -18.03 -6.18
C GLY A 60 -5.00 -18.59 -4.82
N ALA A 61 -3.79 -19.12 -4.68
CA ALA A 61 -3.24 -19.47 -3.39
C ALA A 61 -2.76 -18.21 -2.66
N GLY A 62 -3.00 -18.12 -1.38
CA GLY A 62 -2.41 -17.10 -0.52
C GLY A 62 -3.37 -16.27 0.29
N LEU A 63 -2.83 -15.21 0.81
CA LEU A 63 -3.44 -14.31 1.76
C LEU A 63 -4.58 -13.49 1.13
N GLY A 64 -5.67 -13.31 1.87
CA GLY A 64 -6.68 -12.30 1.60
C GLY A 64 -6.53 -11.11 2.53
N LEU A 65 -7.23 -10.02 2.24
CA LEU A 65 -7.27 -8.80 3.04
C LEU A 65 -8.71 -8.32 3.18
N ASN A 66 -9.09 -7.91 4.38
CA ASN A 66 -10.33 -7.21 4.65
C ASN A 66 -9.98 -5.82 5.19
N LEU A 67 -10.29 -4.77 4.42
CA LEU A 67 -9.93 -3.39 4.73
C LEU A 67 -11.16 -2.61 5.21
N ASP A 68 -10.98 -1.87 6.30
CA ASP A 68 -11.90 -0.83 6.79
C ASP A 68 -11.11 0.49 6.87
N LEU A 69 -11.39 1.39 5.96
CA LEU A 69 -10.68 2.66 5.82
C LEU A 69 -11.43 3.85 6.45
N THR A 70 -12.50 3.61 7.20
CA THR A 70 -13.32 4.65 7.83
C THR A 70 -12.54 5.54 8.80
N ALA A 71 -11.49 4.99 9.42
CA ALA A 71 -10.58 5.74 10.28
C ALA A 71 -9.57 6.63 9.51
N VAL A 72 -9.44 6.45 8.19
CA VAL A 72 -8.51 7.18 7.33
C VAL A 72 -9.16 8.43 6.75
N HIS A 73 -10.33 8.27 6.15
CA HIS A 73 -11.09 9.37 5.53
C HIS A 73 -12.57 8.98 5.40
N GLU A 74 -13.48 9.97 5.45
CA GLU A 74 -14.92 9.76 5.30
C GLU A 74 -15.32 9.31 3.88
N ASP A 75 -14.59 9.76 2.86
CA ASP A 75 -14.71 9.29 1.49
C ASP A 75 -13.78 8.10 1.28
N GLU A 76 -14.37 6.95 0.99
CA GLU A 76 -13.67 5.67 0.85
C GLU A 76 -12.69 5.67 -0.32
N PHE A 77 -13.05 6.31 -1.45
CA PHE A 77 -12.15 6.42 -2.59
C PHE A 77 -10.90 7.25 -2.25
N VAL A 78 -11.10 8.36 -1.54
CA VAL A 78 -9.99 9.18 -1.05
C VAL A 78 -9.14 8.41 -0.05
N ALA A 79 -9.75 7.67 0.88
CA ALA A 79 -9.05 6.83 1.84
C ALA A 79 -8.17 5.78 1.14
N ALA A 80 -8.72 5.13 0.10
CA ALA A 80 -8.08 4.04 -0.62
C ALA A 80 -6.94 4.49 -1.56
N PHE A 81 -7.13 5.61 -2.28
CA PHE A 81 -6.27 5.96 -3.42
C PHE A 81 -5.52 7.28 -3.27
N SER A 82 -5.65 8.01 -2.15
CA SER A 82 -4.84 9.22 -1.94
C SER A 82 -3.37 8.89 -1.70
N GLU A 83 -2.49 9.69 -2.30
CA GLU A 83 -1.03 9.56 -2.28
C GLU A 83 -0.39 10.61 -1.38
N SER A 84 -0.93 10.81 -0.17
CA SER A 84 -0.38 11.78 0.78
C SER A 84 0.97 11.32 1.30
N ALA A 85 1.93 12.24 1.40
CA ALA A 85 3.28 11.95 1.90
C ALA A 85 3.28 11.49 3.37
N SER A 86 4.35 10.80 3.76
CA SER A 86 4.62 10.37 5.14
C SER A 86 3.58 9.38 5.71
N ARG A 87 3.01 8.55 4.85
CA ARG A 87 2.12 7.46 5.25
C ARG A 87 2.77 6.11 5.03
N VAL A 88 2.59 5.22 5.96
CA VAL A 88 3.15 3.85 5.91
C VAL A 88 2.08 2.86 6.34
N LEU A 89 1.96 1.76 5.62
CA LEU A 89 1.18 0.60 6.03
C LEU A 89 2.10 -0.39 6.72
N VAL A 90 1.73 -0.84 7.91
CA VAL A 90 2.49 -1.82 8.68
C VAL A 90 1.63 -3.05 8.96
N ALA A 91 2.26 -4.21 9.03
CA ALA A 91 1.64 -5.43 9.49
C ALA A 91 2.24 -5.85 10.84
N THR A 92 1.38 -6.40 11.69
CA THR A 92 1.74 -6.97 12.99
C THR A 92 0.81 -8.13 13.32
N THR A 93 1.12 -8.89 14.35
CA THR A 93 0.20 -9.91 14.86
C THR A 93 -0.89 -9.28 15.72
N ALA A 94 -2.07 -9.90 15.79
CA ALA A 94 -3.23 -9.34 16.48
C ALA A 94 -2.95 -9.05 17.98
N ASP A 95 -2.14 -9.87 18.64
CA ASP A 95 -1.74 -9.71 20.05
C ASP A 95 -0.79 -8.52 20.28
N ARG A 96 -0.18 -7.97 19.22
CA ARG A 96 0.75 -6.83 19.28
C ARG A 96 0.16 -5.53 18.74
N ALA A 97 -1.01 -5.57 18.12
CA ALA A 97 -1.62 -4.39 17.48
C ALA A 97 -1.76 -3.20 18.44
N ASP A 98 -2.26 -3.43 19.67
CA ASP A 98 -2.39 -2.38 20.67
C ASP A 98 -1.04 -1.78 21.10
N GLN A 99 0.02 -2.58 21.13
CA GLN A 99 1.37 -2.12 21.44
C GLN A 99 1.93 -1.23 20.31
N VAL A 100 1.65 -1.58 19.05
CA VAL A 100 2.02 -0.76 17.89
C VAL A 100 1.31 0.59 17.94
N LEU A 101 0.00 0.63 18.23
CA LEU A 101 -0.77 1.87 18.38
C LEU A 101 -0.26 2.70 19.55
N ALA A 102 0.03 2.08 20.70
CA ALA A 102 0.58 2.77 21.85
C ALA A 102 1.94 3.41 21.52
N ARG A 103 2.83 2.68 20.85
CA ARG A 103 4.14 3.20 20.44
C ARG A 103 4.02 4.36 19.46
N ALA A 104 3.12 4.28 18.49
CA ALA A 104 2.84 5.40 17.59
C ALA A 104 2.35 6.63 18.37
N GLY A 105 1.42 6.43 19.34
CA GLY A 105 0.90 7.49 20.19
C GLY A 105 1.97 8.17 21.05
N GLU A 106 2.91 7.41 21.62
CA GLU A 106 4.05 7.95 22.40
C GLU A 106 4.91 8.90 21.54
N LEU A 107 5.05 8.61 20.26
CA LEU A 107 5.81 9.43 19.30
C LEU A 107 4.97 10.54 18.66
N GLY A 108 3.67 10.63 18.98
CA GLY A 108 2.75 11.59 18.37
C GLY A 108 2.49 11.33 16.90
N ILE A 109 2.52 10.05 16.47
CA ILE A 109 2.21 9.60 15.12
C ILE A 109 0.74 9.16 15.09
N PRO A 110 -0.14 9.79 14.27
CA PRO A 110 -1.48 9.29 14.06
C PRO A 110 -1.44 7.86 13.46
N ALA A 111 -2.14 6.93 14.08
CA ALA A 111 -2.19 5.55 13.64
C ALA A 111 -3.59 4.97 13.86
N ALA A 112 -4.00 4.07 12.96
CA ALA A 112 -5.27 3.36 13.07
C ALA A 112 -5.12 1.94 12.49
N ILE A 113 -5.93 1.01 12.99
CA ILE A 113 -6.10 -0.29 12.35
C ILE A 113 -6.98 -0.07 11.12
N VAL A 114 -6.51 -0.51 9.97
CA VAL A 114 -7.17 -0.33 8.66
C VAL A 114 -7.62 -1.64 8.04
N GLY A 115 -7.44 -2.75 8.73
CA GLY A 115 -7.89 -4.06 8.27
C GLY A 115 -7.13 -5.22 8.88
N GLU A 116 -7.44 -6.38 8.35
CA GLU A 116 -6.86 -7.65 8.78
C GLU A 116 -6.56 -8.56 7.59
N THR A 117 -5.65 -9.49 7.80
CA THR A 117 -5.37 -10.57 6.84
C THR A 117 -6.40 -11.68 7.00
N THR A 118 -6.79 -12.30 5.88
CA THR A 118 -7.75 -13.42 5.84
C THR A 118 -7.19 -14.56 5.00
N GLU A 119 -7.89 -15.71 5.00
CA GLU A 119 -7.57 -16.84 4.13
C GLU A 119 -8.49 -16.92 2.89
N THR A 120 -9.21 -15.83 2.59
CA THR A 120 -10.20 -15.81 1.49
C THR A 120 -9.58 -15.73 0.10
N GLY A 121 -8.29 -15.35 -0.01
CA GLY A 121 -7.64 -15.07 -1.28
C GLY A 121 -8.20 -13.84 -2.01
N ALA A 122 -8.95 -13.00 -1.30
CA ALA A 122 -9.59 -11.80 -1.85
C ALA A 122 -9.20 -10.54 -1.06
N LEU A 123 -9.16 -9.41 -1.73
CA LEU A 123 -9.13 -8.08 -1.14
C LEU A 123 -10.57 -7.56 -1.09
N THR A 124 -11.03 -7.26 0.11
CA THR A 124 -12.37 -6.70 0.37
C THR A 124 -12.24 -5.29 0.92
N LEU A 125 -12.99 -4.35 0.35
CA LEU A 125 -13.05 -2.95 0.74
C LEU A 125 -14.47 -2.42 0.46
N GLY A 126 -15.10 -1.74 1.41
CA GLY A 126 -16.42 -1.11 1.24
C GLY A 126 -17.54 -2.07 0.84
N GLY A 127 -17.41 -3.35 1.17
CA GLY A 127 -18.36 -4.37 0.76
C GLY A 127 -18.13 -4.96 -0.63
N GLU A 128 -17.23 -4.37 -1.41
CA GLU A 128 -16.78 -4.91 -2.69
C GLU A 128 -15.58 -5.86 -2.47
N SER A 129 -15.47 -6.88 -3.29
CA SER A 129 -14.42 -7.88 -3.17
C SER A 129 -13.84 -8.25 -4.54
N VAL A 130 -12.52 -8.33 -4.61
CA VAL A 130 -11.79 -8.76 -5.81
C VAL A 130 -10.79 -9.86 -5.44
N ALA A 131 -10.72 -10.91 -6.24
CA ALA A 131 -9.72 -11.95 -6.02
C ALA A 131 -8.31 -11.39 -6.20
N ILE A 132 -7.41 -11.66 -5.23
CA ILE A 132 -6.02 -11.20 -5.32
C ILE A 132 -5.32 -11.80 -6.53
N SER A 133 -5.67 -13.01 -6.96
CA SER A 133 -5.17 -13.62 -8.19
C SER A 133 -5.46 -12.79 -9.46
N GLN A 134 -6.62 -12.13 -9.53
CA GLN A 134 -6.95 -11.22 -10.63
C GLN A 134 -6.06 -9.97 -10.60
N LEU A 135 -5.83 -9.41 -9.40
CA LEU A 135 -4.92 -8.26 -9.23
C LEU A 135 -3.49 -8.63 -9.58
N VAL A 136 -3.00 -9.81 -9.15
CA VAL A 136 -1.67 -10.32 -9.51
C VAL A 136 -1.53 -10.50 -11.01
N SER A 137 -2.55 -11.06 -11.67
CA SER A 137 -2.55 -11.24 -13.13
C SER A 137 -2.49 -9.89 -13.85
N ALA A 138 -3.35 -8.94 -13.49
CA ALA A 138 -3.36 -7.60 -14.08
C ALA A 138 -2.03 -6.86 -13.86
N TRP A 139 -1.48 -6.91 -12.65
CA TRP A 139 -0.19 -6.29 -12.32
C TRP A 139 0.98 -6.90 -13.10
N SER A 140 0.95 -8.22 -13.31
CA SER A 140 2.04 -8.95 -13.99
C SER A 140 1.96 -8.87 -15.52
N ALA A 141 0.78 -8.61 -16.09
CA ALA A 141 0.57 -8.60 -17.53
C ALA A 141 1.04 -7.30 -18.21
N THR A 142 1.06 -6.17 -17.49
CA THR A 142 1.26 -4.84 -18.09
C THR A 142 2.54 -4.72 -18.92
N LEU A 143 3.69 -5.11 -18.39
CA LEU A 143 4.96 -5.03 -19.13
C LEU A 143 5.14 -6.17 -20.15
N PRO A 144 4.90 -7.45 -19.83
CA PRO A 144 4.93 -8.51 -20.80
C PRO A 144 4.05 -8.26 -22.02
N ASP A 145 2.78 -7.87 -21.82
CA ASP A 145 1.85 -7.59 -22.92
C ASP A 145 2.34 -6.45 -23.82
N LEU A 146 2.97 -5.43 -23.23
CA LEU A 146 3.52 -4.32 -23.98
C LEU A 146 4.75 -4.72 -24.81
N PHE A 147 5.64 -5.55 -24.26
CA PHE A 147 6.90 -5.92 -24.90
C PHE A 147 6.78 -7.15 -25.79
N ASP A 148 5.97 -8.14 -25.46
CA ASP A 148 5.78 -9.34 -26.27
C ASP A 148 5.09 -9.04 -27.59
N HIS A 149 4.18 -8.08 -27.64
CA HIS A 149 3.60 -7.58 -28.89
C HIS A 149 4.64 -6.85 -29.78
N ALA A 150 5.66 -6.22 -29.18
CA ALA A 150 6.72 -5.55 -29.92
C ALA A 150 7.76 -6.53 -30.51
N VAL A 151 7.98 -7.67 -29.87
CA VAL A 151 8.93 -8.70 -30.34
C VAL A 151 8.31 -9.58 -31.44
N GLY A 152 7.01 -9.84 -31.39
CA GLY A 152 6.28 -10.60 -32.40
C GLY A 152 6.10 -9.89 -33.77
N ALA A 153 6.24 -8.56 -33.79
CA ALA A 153 6.09 -7.78 -35.03
C ALA A 153 7.34 -7.75 -35.92
N ASN A 154 8.49 -8.23 -35.41
CA ASN A 154 9.76 -8.20 -36.14
C ASN A 154 10.24 -9.56 -36.64
N SER A 155 9.47 -10.61 -36.53
CA SER A 155 9.81 -11.90 -37.13
C SER A 155 9.02 -12.13 -38.41
N VAL A 156 9.30 -11.40 -39.47
CA VAL A 156 9.25 -11.84 -40.89
C VAL A 156 9.78 -10.70 -41.76
N VAL A 157 11.05 -10.69 -42.04
CA VAL A 157 11.56 -10.27 -43.37
C VAL A 157 12.55 -11.37 -43.82
N GLU A 158 12.04 -12.32 -44.57
CA GLU A 158 12.82 -13.04 -45.55
C GLU A 158 12.79 -12.26 -46.87
#